data_417fb8dab366ab8045494b3a21eb0b95
#
_entry.id   417fb8dab366ab8045494b3a21eb0b95
#
_cell.length_a   1.000
_cell.length_b   1.000
_cell.length_c   1.000
_cell.angle_alpha   90.00
_cell.angle_beta   90.00
_cell.angle_gamma   90.00
#
_symmetry.space_group_name_H-M   'P 1'
#
loop_
_entity.id
_entity.type
_entity.pdbx_description
1 polymer ?
#
loop_
_entity_poly.entity_id
_entity_poly.type
_entity_poly.pdbx_seq_one_letter_code
_entity_poly.pdbx_strand_id
1 'polypeptide(L)'
;MRTIIKAIFSFTVISLLSLSAFYETSAARETEISEARGLARLYSGEEKKARDEALRDAKKKAVEQGVGGLLTSETEVKNFQVVSDRIVTKSKGAVKDVKILREGPVDNGANYEVVISCVVDDDVLKHSMEAFRLMQQMSGRKTIFVVYNPKVQGDLPLNLENGDHFYLIESAVIAFSQSFLARSFHIIDPDGWKKVLKNREIMAIANEADFEDEVTALAKDAGAQYVVIFTLMTSDTKSGKYKQALAKIQVKLINTGSAALIFTDEGKARKKYKPTTSGMIVYEKMGDAIRKATKTLRIKLVDSLVNKLYDYADDGAPMFVSFHTGKKSQVRTFIKMINGLKRVTSSKVITRINKDVTMHVYGVGDTDVFLEELEDAFYTNRKFKGYALSPAQTGEGLELNMEED
;
A
#
# COMPACT_ATOMS: atom_id res chain seq x y z
N MET A 1 -18.34 60.88 -44.79
CA MET A 1 -17.85 60.69 -43.42
C MET A 1 -18.85 59.97 -42.50
N ARG A 2 -20.14 60.35 -42.49
CA ARG A 2 -21.18 59.67 -41.68
C ARG A 2 -21.47 58.20 -42.02
N THR A 3 -21.27 57.80 -43.28
CA THR A 3 -21.57 56.43 -43.75
C THR A 3 -20.45 55.45 -43.39
N ILE A 4 -19.20 55.88 -43.31
CA ILE A 4 -18.05 55.06 -42.94
C ILE A 4 -18.05 54.75 -41.42
N ILE A 5 -18.48 55.72 -40.59
CA ILE A 5 -18.57 55.53 -39.15
C ILE A 5 -19.64 54.50 -38.74
N LYS A 6 -20.78 54.46 -39.49
CA LYS A 6 -21.82 53.43 -39.26
C LYS A 6 -21.34 52.01 -39.64
N ALA A 7 -20.53 51.84 -40.66
CA ALA A 7 -20.01 50.55 -41.07
C ALA A 7 -18.98 50.01 -40.07
N ILE A 8 -18.10 50.85 -39.49
CA ILE A 8 -17.11 50.48 -38.48
C ILE A 8 -17.78 50.09 -37.17
N PHE A 9 -18.86 50.81 -36.77
CA PHE A 9 -19.61 50.50 -35.55
C PHE A 9 -20.42 49.18 -35.66
N SER A 10 -20.93 48.87 -36.85
CA SER A 10 -21.63 47.62 -37.11
C SER A 10 -20.70 46.40 -37.11
N PHE A 11 -19.45 46.56 -37.62
CA PHE A 11 -18.46 45.45 -37.66
C PHE A 11 -17.89 45.14 -36.29
N THR A 12 -17.71 46.16 -35.43
CA THR A 12 -17.23 45.97 -34.03
C THR A 12 -18.29 45.30 -33.15
N VAL A 13 -19.58 45.57 -33.33
CA VAL A 13 -20.64 44.93 -32.55
C VAL A 13 -20.85 43.48 -32.95
N ILE A 14 -20.71 43.12 -34.24
CA ILE A 14 -20.76 41.73 -34.70
C ILE A 14 -19.52 40.94 -34.26
N SER A 15 -18.34 41.56 -34.17
CA SER A 15 -17.12 40.89 -33.64
C SER A 15 -17.18 40.66 -32.13
N LEU A 16 -17.85 41.51 -31.35
CA LEU A 16 -18.04 41.27 -29.91
C LEU A 16 -19.11 40.21 -29.61
N LEU A 17 -20.11 40.05 -30.47
CA LEU A 17 -21.16 39.02 -30.32
C LEU A 17 -20.65 37.63 -30.72
N SER A 18 -19.62 37.52 -31.57
CA SER A 18 -19.04 36.21 -31.95
C SER A 18 -18.00 35.71 -30.93
N LEU A 19 -17.49 36.54 -30.03
CA LEU A 19 -16.54 36.11 -28.98
C LEU A 19 -17.22 35.61 -27.71
N SER A 20 -18.53 35.76 -27.55
CA SER A 20 -19.29 35.26 -26.40
C SER A 20 -19.85 33.85 -26.60
N ALA A 21 -19.66 33.23 -27.76
CA ALA A 21 -20.24 31.91 -28.10
C ALA A 21 -19.27 30.73 -27.84
N PHE A 22 -18.07 30.97 -27.30
CA PHE A 22 -17.10 29.91 -27.01
C PHE A 22 -16.76 29.77 -25.51
N TYR A 23 -17.66 30.13 -24.64
CA TYR A 23 -17.65 29.53 -23.32
C TYR A 23 -18.41 28.21 -23.39
N GLU A 24 -17.79 27.18 -23.95
CA GLU A 24 -18.18 25.83 -23.59
C GLU A 24 -17.96 25.70 -22.09
N THR A 25 -19.00 25.87 -21.31
CA THR A 25 -19.07 25.31 -19.98
C THR A 25 -18.79 23.83 -20.17
N SER A 26 -17.58 23.41 -19.82
CA SER A 26 -17.28 22.00 -19.65
C SER A 26 -18.22 21.49 -18.57
N ALA A 27 -19.43 21.07 -18.98
CA ALA A 27 -20.34 20.39 -18.08
C ALA A 27 -19.57 19.15 -17.63
N ALA A 28 -19.27 19.07 -16.34
CA ALA A 28 -18.71 17.89 -15.74
C ALA A 28 -19.56 16.70 -16.23
N ARG A 29 -18.96 15.79 -16.99
CA ARG A 29 -19.64 14.57 -17.39
C ARG A 29 -19.89 13.79 -16.12
N GLU A 30 -21.13 13.32 -16.00
CA GLU A 30 -21.62 12.60 -14.83
C GLU A 30 -22.20 11.27 -15.29
N THR A 31 -21.81 10.19 -14.64
CA THR A 31 -22.36 8.86 -14.89
C THR A 31 -23.46 8.56 -13.86
N GLU A 32 -24.69 8.40 -14.36
CA GLU A 32 -25.83 8.03 -13.51
C GLU A 32 -25.83 6.53 -13.20
N ILE A 33 -25.86 6.19 -11.92
CA ILE A 33 -25.99 4.82 -11.42
C ILE A 33 -27.39 4.63 -10.87
N SER A 34 -28.20 3.88 -11.59
CA SER A 34 -29.60 3.66 -11.25
C SER A 34 -29.77 2.80 -10.00
N GLU A 35 -28.91 1.83 -9.76
CA GLU A 35 -28.97 0.94 -8.61
C GLU A 35 -27.58 0.44 -8.23
N ALA A 36 -27.14 0.72 -6.99
CA ALA A 36 -25.96 0.13 -6.37
C ALA A 36 -26.33 -0.45 -5.00
N ARG A 37 -26.01 -1.73 -4.79
CA ARG A 37 -26.38 -2.49 -3.60
C ARG A 37 -25.20 -2.71 -2.69
N GLY A 38 -25.28 -2.25 -1.44
CA GLY A 38 -24.29 -2.48 -0.40
C GLY A 38 -24.81 -3.40 0.70
N LEU A 39 -23.90 -4.18 1.29
CA LEU A 39 -24.20 -5.12 2.37
C LEU A 39 -23.20 -4.96 3.50
N ALA A 40 -23.68 -5.03 4.74
CA ALA A 40 -22.85 -5.11 5.93
C ALA A 40 -23.40 -6.15 6.91
N ARG A 41 -22.54 -6.73 7.71
CA ARG A 41 -22.97 -7.70 8.72
C ARG A 41 -23.69 -7.00 9.87
N LEU A 42 -24.88 -7.51 10.21
CA LEU A 42 -25.68 -6.98 11.30
C LEU A 42 -25.40 -7.77 12.59
N TYR A 43 -24.89 -7.08 13.60
CA TYR A 43 -24.74 -7.62 14.94
C TYR A 43 -25.84 -7.03 15.84
N SER A 44 -26.26 -7.82 16.84
CA SER A 44 -27.32 -7.39 17.77
C SER A 44 -26.97 -6.05 18.44
N GLY A 45 -27.85 -5.06 18.30
CA GLY A 45 -27.66 -3.72 18.85
C GLY A 45 -26.78 -2.77 18.03
N GLU A 46 -26.21 -3.19 16.88
CA GLU A 46 -25.36 -2.38 16.01
C GLU A 46 -25.97 -1.98 14.67
N GLU A 47 -27.28 -1.83 14.60
CA GLU A 47 -28.00 -1.56 13.34
C GLU A 47 -27.51 -0.28 12.65
N LYS A 48 -27.28 0.81 13.39
CA LYS A 48 -26.77 2.06 12.84
C LYS A 48 -25.40 1.87 12.17
N LYS A 49 -24.51 1.15 12.82
CA LYS A 49 -23.19 0.85 12.29
C LYS A 49 -23.27 -0.01 11.03
N ALA A 50 -24.08 -1.06 11.05
CA ALA A 50 -24.31 -1.91 9.89
C ALA A 50 -24.91 -1.12 8.70
N ARG A 51 -25.86 -0.21 8.96
CA ARG A 51 -26.41 0.71 7.97
C ARG A 51 -25.33 1.61 7.33
N ASP A 52 -24.50 2.23 8.16
CA ASP A 52 -23.44 3.14 7.68
C ASP A 52 -22.37 2.37 6.86
N GLU A 53 -22.01 1.16 7.28
CA GLU A 53 -21.13 0.27 6.53
C GLU A 53 -21.75 -0.20 5.21
N ALA A 54 -23.04 -0.57 5.19
CA ALA A 54 -23.76 -0.96 3.99
C ALA A 54 -23.90 0.21 3.00
N LEU A 55 -24.16 1.43 3.49
CA LEU A 55 -24.20 2.63 2.64
C LEU A 55 -22.85 2.93 2.02
N ARG A 56 -21.77 2.75 2.77
CA ARG A 56 -20.39 2.90 2.25
C ARG A 56 -20.07 1.85 1.19
N ASP A 57 -20.46 0.60 1.41
CA ASP A 57 -20.31 -0.48 0.43
C ASP A 57 -21.14 -0.21 -0.84
N ALA A 58 -22.36 0.33 -0.72
CA ALA A 58 -23.16 0.74 -1.87
C ALA A 58 -22.48 1.83 -2.72
N LYS A 59 -21.93 2.87 -2.08
CA LYS A 59 -21.17 3.92 -2.77
C LYS A 59 -19.92 3.38 -3.47
N LYS A 60 -19.19 2.46 -2.82
CA LYS A 60 -18.05 1.77 -3.40
C LYS A 60 -18.45 1.03 -4.67
N LYS A 61 -19.53 0.27 -4.64
CA LYS A 61 -20.06 -0.45 -5.81
C LYS A 61 -20.55 0.46 -6.91
N ALA A 62 -21.09 1.64 -6.59
CA ALA A 62 -21.44 2.64 -7.58
C ALA A 62 -20.20 3.12 -8.36
N VAL A 63 -19.09 3.40 -7.68
CA VAL A 63 -17.78 3.72 -8.31
C VAL A 63 -17.27 2.56 -9.16
N GLU A 64 -17.36 1.33 -8.67
CA GLU A 64 -16.96 0.12 -9.42
C GLU A 64 -17.79 -0.06 -10.71
N GLN A 65 -19.10 0.21 -10.66
CA GLN A 65 -19.98 0.18 -11.84
C GLN A 65 -19.60 1.28 -12.83
N GLY A 66 -19.30 2.49 -12.37
CA GLY A 66 -18.87 3.61 -13.23
C GLY A 66 -17.61 3.32 -14.05
N VAL A 67 -16.70 2.52 -13.51
CA VAL A 67 -15.45 2.15 -14.22
C VAL A 67 -15.51 0.78 -14.89
N GLY A 68 -16.56 -0.02 -14.67
CA GLY A 68 -16.61 -1.44 -15.03
C GLY A 68 -16.17 -1.80 -16.45
N GLY A 69 -16.50 -0.98 -17.45
CA GLY A 69 -16.08 -1.18 -18.83
C GLY A 69 -14.62 -0.84 -19.15
N LEU A 70 -13.90 -0.25 -18.19
CA LEU A 70 -12.50 0.19 -18.35
C LEU A 70 -11.50 -0.82 -17.78
N LEU A 71 -11.97 -1.81 -17.02
CA LEU A 71 -11.14 -2.87 -16.43
C LEU A 71 -11.12 -4.09 -17.36
N THR A 72 -9.92 -4.50 -17.78
CA THR A 72 -9.74 -5.49 -18.84
C THR A 72 -9.34 -6.88 -18.34
N SER A 73 -8.93 -7.01 -17.08
CA SER A 73 -8.49 -8.28 -16.51
C SER A 73 -9.04 -8.54 -15.11
N GLU A 74 -9.07 -9.82 -14.72
CA GLU A 74 -9.49 -10.24 -13.37
C GLU A 74 -8.59 -9.62 -12.27
N THR A 75 -7.30 -9.47 -12.54
CA THR A 75 -6.35 -8.83 -11.63
C THR A 75 -6.64 -7.34 -11.47
N GLU A 76 -6.97 -6.63 -12.56
CA GLU A 76 -7.39 -5.24 -12.50
C GLU A 76 -8.66 -5.07 -11.68
N VAL A 77 -9.68 -5.90 -11.91
CA VAL A 77 -10.93 -5.87 -11.13
C VAL A 77 -10.63 -6.09 -9.65
N LYS A 78 -9.85 -7.10 -9.29
CA LYS A 78 -9.49 -7.39 -7.90
C LYS A 78 -8.71 -6.24 -7.25
N ASN A 79 -7.76 -5.65 -7.97
CA ASN A 79 -6.98 -4.53 -7.45
C ASN A 79 -7.83 -3.26 -7.33
N PHE A 80 -8.70 -3.00 -8.31
CA PHE A 80 -9.60 -1.85 -8.25
C PHE A 80 -10.60 -1.95 -7.10
N GLN A 81 -11.14 -3.12 -6.81
CA GLN A 81 -11.99 -3.35 -5.63
C GLN A 81 -11.32 -2.98 -4.31
N VAL A 82 -10.00 -3.12 -4.21
CA VAL A 82 -9.25 -2.69 -3.02
C VAL A 82 -9.18 -1.17 -2.92
N VAL A 83 -8.95 -0.48 -4.04
CA VAL A 83 -8.77 0.98 -4.04
C VAL A 83 -10.07 1.77 -4.10
N SER A 84 -11.18 1.17 -4.56
CA SER A 84 -12.48 1.85 -4.70
C SER A 84 -13.00 2.43 -3.38
N ASP A 85 -12.71 1.78 -2.25
CA ASP A 85 -13.04 2.30 -0.92
C ASP A 85 -12.28 3.60 -0.60
N ARG A 86 -11.03 3.73 -1.05
CA ARG A 86 -10.24 4.96 -0.88
C ARG A 86 -10.75 6.08 -1.78
N ILE A 87 -11.15 5.76 -3.01
CA ILE A 87 -11.77 6.74 -3.92
C ILE A 87 -13.00 7.35 -3.26
N VAL A 88 -13.90 6.53 -2.72
CA VAL A 88 -15.10 6.99 -2.02
C VAL A 88 -14.78 7.81 -0.78
N THR A 89 -13.72 7.45 -0.06
CA THR A 89 -13.36 8.08 1.22
C THR A 89 -12.56 9.37 1.04
N LYS A 90 -11.58 9.38 0.13
CA LYS A 90 -10.70 10.52 -0.12
C LYS A 90 -11.33 11.58 -1.04
N SER A 91 -12.00 11.16 -2.10
CA SER A 91 -12.55 12.04 -3.12
C SER A 91 -13.93 12.53 -2.70
N LYS A 92 -13.95 13.64 -1.93
CA LYS A 92 -15.21 14.31 -1.59
C LYS A 92 -15.96 14.70 -2.88
N GLY A 93 -17.14 14.13 -3.09
CA GLY A 93 -17.93 14.37 -4.28
C GLY A 93 -17.79 13.35 -5.41
N ALA A 94 -16.98 12.28 -5.23
CA ALA A 94 -16.93 11.17 -6.20
C ALA A 94 -18.32 10.57 -6.44
N VAL A 95 -19.13 10.49 -5.39
CA VAL A 95 -20.52 10.01 -5.46
C VAL A 95 -21.43 11.13 -4.96
N LYS A 96 -22.29 11.66 -5.84
CA LYS A 96 -23.22 12.78 -5.62
C LYS A 96 -24.66 12.30 -5.66
N ASP A 97 -25.59 13.13 -5.22
CA ASP A 97 -27.03 12.94 -5.34
C ASP A 97 -27.53 11.56 -4.91
N VAL A 98 -26.98 11.08 -3.80
CA VAL A 98 -27.28 9.76 -3.25
C VAL A 98 -28.73 9.72 -2.75
N LYS A 99 -29.55 8.87 -3.38
CA LYS A 99 -30.91 8.57 -2.95
C LYS A 99 -30.97 7.13 -2.49
N ILE A 100 -31.45 6.89 -1.27
CA ILE A 100 -31.69 5.54 -0.79
C ILE A 100 -33.02 5.06 -1.39
N LEU A 101 -32.94 3.98 -2.17
CA LEU A 101 -34.10 3.35 -2.79
C LEU A 101 -34.79 2.37 -1.84
N ARG A 102 -33.98 1.60 -1.10
CA ARG A 102 -34.42 0.70 -0.04
C ARG A 102 -33.31 0.43 0.95
N GLU A 103 -33.67 0.16 2.18
CA GLU A 103 -32.73 -0.28 3.22
C GLU A 103 -33.42 -1.16 4.25
N GLY A 104 -32.69 -2.06 4.89
CA GLY A 104 -33.21 -2.91 5.96
C GLY A 104 -32.41 -4.20 6.17
N PRO A 105 -32.77 -4.97 7.22
CA PRO A 105 -32.20 -6.29 7.47
C PRO A 105 -32.58 -7.29 6.36
N VAL A 106 -31.58 -8.10 5.95
CA VAL A 106 -31.73 -9.18 4.97
C VAL A 106 -31.09 -10.47 5.52
N ASP A 107 -31.23 -11.58 4.80
CA ASP A 107 -30.67 -12.88 5.18
C ASP A 107 -31.08 -13.31 6.61
N ASN A 108 -32.36 -13.22 6.91
CA ASN A 108 -32.92 -13.48 8.24
C ASN A 108 -32.26 -12.67 9.38
N GLY A 109 -31.90 -11.41 9.09
CA GLY A 109 -31.29 -10.49 10.04
C GLY A 109 -29.78 -10.67 10.21
N ALA A 110 -29.12 -11.48 9.38
CA ALA A 110 -27.66 -11.65 9.42
C ALA A 110 -26.91 -10.48 8.80
N ASN A 111 -27.53 -9.78 7.83
CA ASN A 111 -26.92 -8.66 7.13
C ASN A 111 -27.89 -7.47 7.10
N TYR A 112 -27.35 -6.28 6.90
CA TYR A 112 -28.09 -5.06 6.58
C TYR A 112 -27.80 -4.68 5.13
N GLU A 113 -28.84 -4.40 4.36
CA GLU A 113 -28.74 -3.98 2.97
C GLU A 113 -29.07 -2.49 2.84
N VAL A 114 -28.34 -1.79 1.97
CA VAL A 114 -28.68 -0.46 1.48
C VAL A 114 -28.55 -0.47 -0.03
N VAL A 115 -29.61 -0.01 -0.70
CA VAL A 115 -29.64 0.15 -2.16
C VAL A 115 -29.82 1.62 -2.47
N ILE A 116 -28.92 2.16 -3.29
CA ILE A 116 -28.89 3.57 -3.65
C ILE A 116 -29.01 3.77 -5.17
N SER A 117 -29.57 4.92 -5.59
CA SER A 117 -29.22 5.55 -6.86
C SER A 117 -28.33 6.75 -6.59
N CYS A 118 -27.45 7.06 -7.52
CA CYS A 118 -26.50 8.17 -7.35
C CYS A 118 -25.90 8.59 -8.69
N VAL A 119 -25.19 9.70 -8.66
CA VAL A 119 -24.38 10.20 -9.77
C VAL A 119 -22.90 10.06 -9.38
N VAL A 120 -22.10 9.52 -10.28
CA VAL A 120 -20.64 9.44 -10.12
C VAL A 120 -19.97 10.48 -11.01
N ASP A 121 -19.04 11.22 -10.44
CA ASP A 121 -18.30 12.27 -11.11
C ASP A 121 -17.25 11.66 -12.05
N ASP A 122 -17.41 11.87 -13.36
CA ASP A 122 -16.54 11.29 -14.40
C ASP A 122 -15.10 11.84 -14.33
N ASP A 123 -14.91 13.08 -13.89
CA ASP A 123 -13.55 13.64 -13.78
C ASP A 123 -12.80 13.01 -12.59
N VAL A 124 -13.49 12.77 -11.48
CA VAL A 124 -12.94 12.01 -10.35
C VAL A 124 -12.65 10.57 -10.78
N LEU A 125 -13.54 9.94 -11.57
CA LEU A 125 -13.31 8.60 -12.09
C LEU A 125 -12.09 8.55 -13.02
N LYS A 126 -11.95 9.50 -13.94
CA LYS A 126 -10.80 9.55 -14.86
C LYS A 126 -9.49 9.70 -14.09
N HIS A 127 -9.41 10.68 -13.17
CA HIS A 127 -8.23 10.86 -12.34
C HIS A 127 -7.90 9.59 -11.53
N SER A 128 -8.92 8.99 -10.91
CA SER A 128 -8.76 7.75 -10.17
C SER A 128 -8.30 6.58 -11.04
N MET A 129 -8.77 6.51 -12.29
CA MET A 129 -8.33 5.48 -13.24
C MET A 129 -6.91 5.72 -13.75
N GLU A 130 -6.48 6.96 -13.93
CA GLU A 130 -5.09 7.29 -14.26
C GLU A 130 -4.15 6.87 -13.12
N ALA A 131 -4.50 7.24 -11.89
CA ALA A 131 -3.76 6.80 -10.69
C ALA A 131 -3.77 5.27 -10.54
N PHE A 132 -4.91 4.62 -10.83
CA PHE A 132 -4.99 3.16 -10.80
C PHE A 132 -4.10 2.49 -11.85
N ARG A 133 -4.07 2.99 -13.08
CA ARG A 133 -3.18 2.48 -14.14
C ARG A 133 -1.71 2.67 -13.80
N LEU A 134 -1.35 3.83 -13.24
CA LEU A 134 0.01 4.08 -12.76
C LEU A 134 0.37 3.10 -11.63
N MET A 135 -0.52 2.88 -10.67
CA MET A 135 -0.34 1.89 -9.61
C MET A 135 -0.11 0.48 -10.19
N GLN A 136 -0.87 0.07 -11.20
CA GLN A 136 -0.69 -1.23 -11.87
C GLN A 136 0.69 -1.36 -12.52
N GLN A 137 1.16 -0.31 -13.21
CA GLN A 137 2.51 -0.29 -13.77
C GLN A 137 3.59 -0.36 -12.67
N MET A 138 3.38 0.33 -11.56
CA MET A 138 4.26 0.25 -10.39
C MET A 138 4.27 -1.15 -9.79
N SER A 139 3.12 -1.79 -9.62
CA SER A 139 3.00 -3.15 -9.05
C SER A 139 3.78 -4.17 -9.86
N GLY A 140 3.68 -4.13 -11.19
CA GLY A 140 4.40 -5.02 -12.10
C GLY A 140 5.93 -4.87 -12.11
N ARG A 141 6.47 -3.85 -11.42
CA ARG A 141 7.92 -3.63 -11.28
C ARG A 141 8.41 -3.90 -9.86
N LYS A 142 7.50 -4.07 -8.89
CA LYS A 142 7.87 -4.23 -7.48
C LYS A 142 8.21 -5.67 -7.15
N THR A 143 9.34 -5.83 -6.49
CA THR A 143 9.90 -7.10 -6.08
C THR A 143 9.73 -7.33 -4.59
N ILE A 144 9.30 -8.54 -4.23
CA ILE A 144 9.01 -8.96 -2.87
C ILE A 144 9.95 -10.10 -2.47
N PHE A 145 10.57 -9.99 -1.32
CA PHE A 145 11.32 -11.07 -0.68
C PHE A 145 10.52 -11.60 0.52
N VAL A 146 10.34 -12.93 0.60
CA VAL A 146 9.56 -13.54 1.68
C VAL A 146 10.50 -14.37 2.55
N VAL A 147 10.51 -14.11 3.86
CA VAL A 147 11.43 -14.78 4.78
C VAL A 147 10.75 -15.16 6.10
N TYR A 148 11.15 -16.28 6.65
CA TYR A 148 10.79 -16.76 7.98
C TYR A 148 11.76 -16.22 9.03
N ASN A 149 11.22 -15.68 10.13
CA ASN A 149 12.00 -15.27 11.29
C ASN A 149 11.96 -16.40 12.36
N PRO A 150 13.08 -17.08 12.63
CA PRO A 150 13.17 -18.17 13.61
C PRO A 150 13.34 -17.70 15.05
N LYS A 151 13.45 -16.38 15.33
CA LYS A 151 13.73 -15.85 16.66
C LYS A 151 12.54 -15.91 17.60
N VAL A 152 11.31 -16.04 17.06
CA VAL A 152 10.08 -16.21 17.83
C VAL A 152 9.55 -17.63 17.64
N GLN A 153 9.61 -18.44 18.69
CA GLN A 153 9.18 -19.84 18.67
C GLN A 153 8.02 -20.06 19.63
N GLY A 154 7.13 -21.01 19.29
CA GLY A 154 6.04 -21.44 20.15
C GLY A 154 6.41 -22.63 21.02
N ASP A 155 5.40 -23.25 21.64
CA ASP A 155 5.54 -24.42 22.53
C ASP A 155 6.15 -25.65 21.83
N LEU A 156 6.04 -25.72 20.50
CA LEU A 156 6.71 -26.70 19.65
C LEU A 156 7.77 -25.98 18.81
N PRO A 157 9.02 -25.92 19.28
CA PRO A 157 10.10 -25.31 18.53
C PRO A 157 10.28 -26.07 17.20
N LEU A 158 10.36 -25.29 16.12
CA LEU A 158 10.62 -25.87 14.80
C LEU A 158 12.08 -26.29 14.73
N ASN A 159 12.32 -27.62 14.69
CA ASN A 159 13.63 -28.14 14.38
C ASN A 159 13.88 -28.01 12.89
N LEU A 160 14.77 -27.09 12.50
CA LEU A 160 15.10 -26.79 11.10
C LEU A 160 15.84 -27.92 10.37
N GLU A 161 16.36 -28.90 11.12
CA GLU A 161 16.95 -30.13 10.57
C GLU A 161 15.90 -31.17 10.22
N ASN A 162 14.67 -31.03 10.73
CA ASN A 162 13.57 -31.92 10.45
C ASN A 162 12.78 -31.48 9.22
N GLY A 163 12.74 -32.28 8.17
CA GLY A 163 12.04 -32.00 6.92
C GLY A 163 10.54 -31.66 7.10
N ASP A 164 9.87 -32.23 8.11
CA ASP A 164 8.46 -31.93 8.40
C ASP A 164 8.26 -30.48 8.88
N HIS A 165 9.21 -29.94 9.67
CA HIS A 165 9.18 -28.56 10.11
C HIS A 165 9.48 -27.60 8.96
N PHE A 166 10.38 -27.98 8.07
CA PHE A 166 10.68 -27.24 6.86
C PHE A 166 9.44 -27.08 5.97
N TYR A 167 8.67 -28.18 5.83
CA TYR A 167 7.39 -28.18 5.11
C TYR A 167 6.38 -27.16 5.67
N LEU A 168 6.31 -27.01 7.00
CA LEU A 168 5.40 -26.03 7.63
C LEU A 168 5.78 -24.58 7.27
N ILE A 169 7.07 -24.25 7.31
CA ILE A 169 7.59 -22.94 6.92
C ILE A 169 7.33 -22.69 5.42
N GLU A 170 7.70 -23.66 4.58
CA GLU A 170 7.51 -23.60 3.13
C GLU A 170 6.03 -23.39 2.75
N SER A 171 5.11 -24.04 3.45
CA SER A 171 3.65 -23.84 3.24
C SER A 171 3.22 -22.39 3.48
N ALA A 172 3.81 -21.71 4.46
CA ALA A 172 3.53 -20.30 4.71
C ALA A 172 4.19 -19.39 3.66
N VAL A 173 5.45 -19.65 3.29
CA VAL A 173 6.18 -18.92 2.24
C VAL A 173 5.40 -18.97 0.91
N ILE A 174 4.98 -20.17 0.51
CA ILE A 174 4.20 -20.38 -0.72
C ILE A 174 2.88 -19.61 -0.65
N ALA A 175 2.17 -19.65 0.48
CA ALA A 175 0.89 -18.96 0.64
C ALA A 175 1.02 -17.44 0.51
N PHE A 176 2.05 -16.83 1.09
CA PHE A 176 2.33 -15.40 0.93
C PHE A 176 2.78 -15.07 -0.50
N SER A 177 3.74 -15.81 -1.05
CA SER A 177 4.26 -15.59 -2.40
C SER A 177 3.16 -15.64 -3.47
N GLN A 178 2.31 -16.68 -3.43
CA GLN A 178 1.20 -16.82 -4.38
C GLN A 178 0.22 -15.64 -4.32
N SER A 179 0.02 -15.04 -3.15
CA SER A 179 -0.89 -13.91 -3.00
C SER A 179 -0.36 -12.64 -3.67
N PHE A 180 0.95 -12.42 -3.63
CA PHE A 180 1.61 -11.33 -4.35
C PHE A 180 1.63 -11.57 -5.86
N LEU A 181 1.99 -12.79 -6.29
CA LEU A 181 1.97 -13.17 -7.71
C LEU A 181 0.59 -12.98 -8.33
N ALA A 182 -0.48 -13.33 -7.60
CA ALA A 182 -1.88 -13.14 -8.05
C ALA A 182 -2.28 -11.66 -8.23
N ARG A 183 -1.46 -10.71 -7.78
CA ARG A 183 -1.65 -9.26 -7.92
C ARG A 183 -0.57 -8.61 -8.77
N SER A 184 0.15 -9.40 -9.58
CA SER A 184 1.20 -8.96 -10.51
C SER A 184 2.48 -8.41 -9.86
N PHE A 185 2.75 -8.77 -8.61
CA PHE A 185 4.05 -8.52 -7.98
C PHE A 185 5.04 -9.62 -8.35
N HIS A 186 6.33 -9.31 -8.32
CA HIS A 186 7.38 -10.29 -8.54
C HIS A 186 7.96 -10.80 -7.22
N ILE A 187 8.15 -12.10 -7.10
CA ILE A 187 8.87 -12.71 -5.99
C ILE A 187 10.33 -12.88 -6.41
N ILE A 188 11.23 -12.23 -5.68
CA ILE A 188 12.67 -12.40 -5.89
C ILE A 188 13.16 -13.55 -5.01
N ASP A 189 14.02 -14.37 -5.58
CA ASP A 189 14.64 -15.50 -4.90
C ASP A 189 13.65 -16.32 -4.03
N PRO A 190 12.73 -17.09 -4.63
CA PRO A 190 11.68 -17.83 -3.88
C PRO A 190 12.23 -18.76 -2.79
N ASP A 191 13.47 -19.21 -2.92
CA ASP A 191 14.20 -20.04 -1.96
C ASP A 191 15.16 -19.25 -1.05
N GLY A 192 15.16 -17.92 -1.15
CA GLY A 192 16.07 -17.04 -0.38
C GLY A 192 15.93 -17.23 1.13
N TRP A 193 14.71 -17.51 1.62
CA TRP A 193 14.49 -17.81 3.04
C TRP A 193 15.32 -19.02 3.52
N LYS A 194 15.55 -20.04 2.65
CA LYS A 194 16.40 -21.19 2.96
C LYS A 194 17.87 -20.78 3.10
N LYS A 195 18.32 -19.80 2.29
CA LYS A 195 19.66 -19.24 2.37
C LYS A 195 19.87 -18.47 3.67
N VAL A 196 18.88 -17.67 4.07
CA VAL A 196 18.87 -16.94 5.36
C VAL A 196 19.03 -17.93 6.53
N LEU A 197 18.25 -19.01 6.56
CA LEU A 197 18.33 -20.03 7.63
C LEU A 197 19.64 -20.82 7.64
N LYS A 198 20.39 -20.87 6.53
CA LYS A 198 21.71 -21.49 6.44
C LYS A 198 22.86 -20.53 6.75
N ASN A 199 22.61 -19.22 6.77
CA ASN A 199 23.60 -18.21 7.08
C ASN A 199 23.88 -18.19 8.59
N ARG A 200 25.08 -18.60 8.99
CA ARG A 200 25.48 -18.72 10.40
C ARG A 200 25.54 -17.36 11.10
N GLU A 201 25.92 -16.31 10.41
CA GLU A 201 26.03 -14.95 10.97
C GLU A 201 24.64 -14.41 11.30
N ILE A 202 23.72 -14.47 10.36
CA ILE A 202 22.31 -14.05 10.57
C ILE A 202 21.65 -14.91 11.65
N MET A 203 21.90 -16.20 11.66
CA MET A 203 21.34 -17.11 12.66
C MET A 203 21.97 -16.93 14.06
N ALA A 204 23.15 -16.34 14.17
CA ALA A 204 23.78 -16.01 15.45
C ALA A 204 23.23 -14.72 16.09
N ILE A 205 22.48 -13.89 15.36
CA ILE A 205 21.83 -12.69 15.89
C ILE A 205 20.86 -13.10 17.02
N ALA A 206 20.98 -12.47 18.18
CA ALA A 206 20.29 -12.92 19.38
C ALA A 206 18.82 -12.44 19.45
N ASN A 207 18.56 -11.19 19.02
CA ASN A 207 17.23 -10.59 19.17
C ASN A 207 16.47 -10.47 17.84
N GLU A 208 15.16 -10.28 17.95
CA GLU A 208 14.25 -10.21 16.80
C GLU A 208 14.49 -8.95 15.96
N ALA A 209 14.72 -7.80 16.58
CA ALA A 209 14.85 -6.53 15.89
C ALA A 209 16.11 -6.50 15.01
N ASP A 210 17.27 -6.88 15.55
CA ASP A 210 18.52 -6.94 14.80
C ASP A 210 18.45 -7.97 13.67
N PHE A 211 17.73 -9.08 13.87
CA PHE A 211 17.48 -10.07 12.81
C PHE A 211 16.64 -9.45 11.68
N GLU A 212 15.60 -8.69 12.01
CA GLU A 212 14.73 -8.04 11.02
C GLU A 212 15.50 -6.98 10.23
N ASP A 213 16.35 -6.21 10.89
CA ASP A 213 17.20 -5.20 10.23
C ASP A 213 18.18 -5.84 9.25
N GLU A 214 18.86 -6.90 9.67
CA GLU A 214 19.83 -7.62 8.83
C GLU A 214 19.16 -8.28 7.62
N VAL A 215 18.00 -8.92 7.83
CA VAL A 215 17.22 -9.53 6.74
C VAL A 215 16.66 -8.47 5.79
N THR A 216 16.29 -7.29 6.29
CA THR A 216 15.85 -6.18 5.46
C THR A 216 16.99 -5.65 4.59
N ALA A 217 18.20 -5.53 5.13
CA ALA A 217 19.40 -5.16 4.38
C ALA A 217 19.72 -6.22 3.30
N LEU A 218 19.71 -7.49 3.66
CA LEU A 218 19.92 -8.60 2.71
C LEU A 218 18.88 -8.59 1.57
N ALA A 219 17.63 -8.34 1.88
CA ALA A 219 16.56 -8.24 0.88
C ALA A 219 16.78 -7.07 -0.08
N LYS A 220 17.23 -5.91 0.44
CA LYS A 220 17.62 -4.74 -0.35
C LYS A 220 18.76 -5.05 -1.29
N ASP A 221 19.81 -5.70 -0.80
CA ASP A 221 21.00 -6.09 -1.58
C ASP A 221 20.64 -7.12 -2.68
N ALA A 222 19.65 -7.98 -2.43
CA ALA A 222 19.10 -8.88 -3.43
C ALA A 222 18.21 -8.17 -4.46
N GLY A 223 17.95 -6.86 -4.34
CA GLY A 223 17.11 -6.06 -5.24
C GLY A 223 15.62 -6.12 -4.92
N ALA A 224 15.23 -6.61 -3.73
CA ALA A 224 13.85 -6.56 -3.29
C ALA A 224 13.50 -5.17 -2.76
N GLN A 225 12.37 -4.63 -3.19
CA GLN A 225 11.85 -3.33 -2.71
C GLN A 225 11.00 -3.49 -1.45
N TYR A 226 10.48 -4.67 -1.22
CA TYR A 226 9.73 -5.01 -0.02
C TYR A 226 10.16 -6.36 0.52
N VAL A 227 10.20 -6.48 1.85
CA VAL A 227 10.41 -7.75 2.52
C VAL A 227 9.19 -8.11 3.37
N VAL A 228 8.75 -9.36 3.24
CA VAL A 228 7.73 -9.96 4.11
C VAL A 228 8.45 -10.83 5.12
N ILE A 229 8.46 -10.41 6.37
CA ILE A 229 9.03 -11.17 7.47
C ILE A 229 7.88 -11.79 8.27
N PHE A 230 7.88 -13.10 8.46
CA PHE A 230 6.86 -13.75 9.25
C PHE A 230 7.45 -14.68 10.32
N THR A 231 6.78 -14.76 11.45
CA THR A 231 7.04 -15.75 12.51
C THR A 231 5.96 -16.83 12.49
N LEU A 232 6.30 -18.03 12.92
CA LEU A 232 5.39 -19.14 13.00
C LEU A 232 5.50 -19.80 14.38
N MET A 233 4.43 -19.76 15.15
CA MET A 233 4.28 -20.46 16.41
C MET A 233 3.27 -21.58 16.22
N THR A 234 3.64 -22.80 16.61
CA THR A 234 2.78 -23.97 16.56
C THR A 234 2.65 -24.62 17.94
N SER A 235 1.51 -25.20 18.22
CA SER A 235 1.32 -26.03 19.39
C SER A 235 0.33 -27.18 19.14
N ASP A 236 0.50 -28.28 19.88
CA ASP A 236 -0.41 -29.42 19.87
C ASP A 236 -0.95 -29.64 21.28
N THR A 237 -2.21 -29.28 21.49
CA THR A 237 -2.84 -29.30 22.80
C THR A 237 -3.98 -30.30 22.89
N LYS A 238 -4.22 -30.85 24.07
CA LYS A 238 -5.35 -31.74 24.33
C LYS A 238 -6.64 -30.92 24.50
N SER A 239 -7.72 -31.32 23.87
CA SER A 239 -9.02 -30.67 23.93
C SER A 239 -10.12 -31.73 24.11
N GLY A 240 -10.36 -32.16 25.35
CA GLY A 240 -11.27 -33.27 25.70
C GLY A 240 -10.82 -34.59 25.08
N LYS A 241 -11.69 -35.21 24.26
CA LYS A 241 -11.41 -36.47 23.51
C LYS A 241 -10.56 -36.27 22.27
N TYR A 242 -10.21 -35.00 21.92
CA TYR A 242 -9.49 -34.65 20.71
C TYR A 242 -8.16 -33.99 21.07
N LYS A 243 -7.26 -33.95 20.12
CA LYS A 243 -6.13 -33.05 20.06
C LYS A 243 -6.44 -31.84 19.16
N GLN A 244 -5.67 -30.78 19.30
CA GLN A 244 -5.86 -29.53 18.60
C GLN A 244 -4.50 -28.97 18.19
N ALA A 245 -4.25 -29.01 16.88
CA ALA A 245 -3.15 -28.27 16.29
C ALA A 245 -3.51 -26.77 16.22
N LEU A 246 -2.68 -25.94 16.80
CA LEU A 246 -2.77 -24.48 16.75
C LEU A 246 -1.63 -23.93 15.89
N ALA A 247 -1.93 -22.97 15.04
CA ALA A 247 -0.94 -22.14 14.37
C ALA A 247 -1.25 -20.66 14.67
N LYS A 248 -0.22 -19.92 15.03
CA LYS A 248 -0.21 -18.46 15.12
C LYS A 248 0.90 -17.94 14.22
N ILE A 249 0.57 -17.01 13.35
CA ILE A 249 1.51 -16.39 12.41
C ILE A 249 1.43 -14.89 12.63
N GLN A 250 2.57 -14.25 12.83
CA GLN A 250 2.71 -12.81 12.75
C GLN A 250 3.44 -12.47 11.47
N VAL A 251 3.05 -11.39 10.81
CA VAL A 251 3.67 -10.93 9.57
C VAL A 251 3.92 -9.44 9.60
N LYS A 252 5.05 -9.04 9.07
CA LYS A 252 5.43 -7.64 8.82
C LYS A 252 5.74 -7.49 7.33
N LEU A 253 5.35 -6.37 6.74
CA LEU A 253 5.76 -5.93 5.41
C LEU A 253 6.54 -4.65 5.57
N ILE A 254 7.77 -4.65 5.15
CA ILE A 254 8.71 -3.55 5.31
C ILE A 254 9.18 -3.11 3.93
N ASN A 255 9.25 -1.81 3.69
CA ASN A 255 9.93 -1.23 2.53
C ASN A 255 11.43 -1.26 2.78
N THR A 256 12.21 -1.91 1.92
CA THR A 256 13.65 -2.12 2.12
C THR A 256 14.47 -0.85 1.94
N GLY A 257 13.99 0.10 1.13
CA GLY A 257 14.66 1.37 0.89
C GLY A 257 14.58 2.35 2.06
N SER A 258 13.42 2.37 2.76
CA SER A 258 13.16 3.32 3.85
C SER A 258 13.07 2.68 5.23
N ALA A 259 13.17 1.36 5.33
CA ALA A 259 12.88 0.57 6.54
C ALA A 259 11.46 0.86 7.12
N ALA A 260 10.55 1.41 6.32
CA ALA A 260 9.21 1.75 6.77
C ALA A 260 8.32 0.51 6.88
N LEU A 261 7.69 0.34 8.04
CA LEU A 261 6.68 -0.69 8.24
C LEU A 261 5.39 -0.30 7.49
N ILE A 262 5.02 -1.10 6.48
CA ILE A 262 3.81 -0.90 5.67
C ILE A 262 2.60 -1.60 6.29
N PHE A 263 2.84 -2.79 6.84
CA PHE A 263 1.78 -3.63 7.40
C PHE A 263 2.32 -4.53 8.50
N THR A 264 1.52 -4.74 9.53
CA THR A 264 1.71 -5.80 10.52
C THR A 264 0.35 -6.31 10.98
N ASP A 265 0.22 -7.63 11.09
CA ASP A 265 -1.00 -8.26 11.63
C ASP A 265 -0.66 -9.69 12.07
N GLU A 266 -1.59 -10.34 12.77
CA GLU A 266 -1.46 -11.73 13.16
C GLU A 266 -2.68 -12.57 12.74
N GLY A 267 -2.40 -13.80 12.35
CA GLY A 267 -3.42 -14.81 12.06
C GLY A 267 -3.32 -15.98 13.03
N LYS A 268 -4.47 -16.42 13.51
CA LYS A 268 -4.57 -17.62 14.38
C LYS A 268 -5.57 -18.60 13.80
N ALA A 269 -5.23 -19.87 13.82
CA ALA A 269 -6.19 -20.92 13.49
C ALA A 269 -5.94 -22.20 14.28
N ARG A 270 -6.99 -23.01 14.36
CA ARG A 270 -7.00 -24.26 15.08
C ARG A 270 -7.59 -25.34 14.19
N LYS A 271 -7.04 -26.57 14.32
CA LYS A 271 -7.55 -27.77 13.66
C LYS A 271 -7.68 -28.90 14.66
N LYS A 272 -8.90 -29.35 14.92
CA LYS A 272 -9.15 -30.50 15.79
C LYS A 272 -8.89 -31.79 15.03
N TYR A 273 -8.36 -32.82 15.72
CA TYR A 273 -8.15 -34.16 15.18
C TYR A 273 -8.23 -35.21 16.30
N LYS A 274 -8.41 -36.48 15.93
CA LYS A 274 -8.39 -37.59 16.89
C LYS A 274 -6.96 -37.82 17.37
N PRO A 275 -6.75 -38.16 18.66
CA PRO A 275 -5.43 -38.54 19.14
C PRO A 275 -4.80 -39.63 18.28
N THR A 276 -3.53 -39.43 17.95
CA THR A 276 -2.74 -40.35 17.14
C THR A 276 -1.31 -40.39 17.64
N THR A 277 -0.63 -41.49 17.44
CA THR A 277 0.80 -41.63 17.67
C THR A 277 1.63 -41.30 16.44
N SER A 278 0.99 -41.11 15.28
CA SER A 278 1.67 -40.73 14.05
C SER A 278 2.04 -39.27 14.05
N GLY A 279 3.32 -38.93 14.09
CA GLY A 279 3.84 -37.57 13.93
C GLY A 279 3.42 -36.93 12.61
N MET A 280 3.37 -37.69 11.53
CA MET A 280 2.96 -37.23 10.20
C MET A 280 1.57 -36.59 10.19
N ILE A 281 0.59 -37.21 10.89
CA ILE A 281 -0.78 -36.67 11.00
C ILE A 281 -0.77 -35.37 11.80
N VAL A 282 0.04 -35.24 12.84
CA VAL A 282 0.17 -34.02 13.63
C VAL A 282 0.66 -32.89 12.74
N TYR A 283 1.72 -33.10 11.96
CA TYR A 283 2.25 -32.08 11.03
C TYR A 283 1.28 -31.72 9.90
N GLU A 284 0.55 -32.69 9.36
CA GLU A 284 -0.52 -32.43 8.39
C GLU A 284 -1.58 -31.47 8.98
N LYS A 285 -2.03 -31.72 10.22
CA LYS A 285 -3.03 -30.89 10.88
C LYS A 285 -2.47 -29.52 11.28
N MET A 286 -1.18 -29.42 11.58
CA MET A 286 -0.49 -28.12 11.75
C MET A 286 -0.45 -27.34 10.42
N GLY A 287 -0.12 -28.01 9.31
CA GLY A 287 -0.18 -27.40 7.97
C GLY A 287 -1.57 -26.89 7.60
N ASP A 288 -2.64 -27.65 7.95
CA ASP A 288 -4.02 -27.19 7.80
C ASP A 288 -4.31 -25.93 8.63
N ALA A 289 -3.83 -25.87 9.86
CA ALA A 289 -3.98 -24.72 10.73
C ALA A 289 -3.22 -23.50 10.17
N ILE A 290 -2.00 -23.68 9.66
CA ILE A 290 -1.20 -22.65 9.01
C ILE A 290 -1.93 -22.09 7.78
N ARG A 291 -2.39 -22.95 6.87
CA ARG A 291 -3.15 -22.53 5.69
C ARG A 291 -4.40 -21.73 6.07
N LYS A 292 -5.07 -22.09 7.15
CA LYS A 292 -6.23 -21.34 7.66
C LYS A 292 -5.83 -20.02 8.31
N ALA A 293 -4.74 -19.98 9.08
CA ALA A 293 -4.23 -18.75 9.71
C ALA A 293 -3.78 -17.73 8.67
N THR A 294 -3.12 -18.19 7.59
CA THR A 294 -2.63 -17.31 6.52
C THR A 294 -3.74 -16.78 5.61
N LYS A 295 -4.91 -17.46 5.52
CA LYS A 295 -5.94 -17.16 4.50
C LYS A 295 -6.39 -15.70 4.51
N THR A 296 -6.76 -15.15 5.64
CA THR A 296 -7.20 -13.74 5.76
C THR A 296 -6.00 -12.80 5.80
N LEU A 297 -4.93 -13.22 6.49
CA LEU A 297 -3.73 -12.44 6.71
C LEU A 297 -3.04 -12.04 5.39
N ARG A 298 -2.86 -13.02 4.48
CA ARG A 298 -2.23 -12.77 3.17
C ARG A 298 -3.03 -11.83 2.27
N ILE A 299 -4.37 -11.84 2.38
CA ILE A 299 -5.23 -10.91 1.64
C ILE A 299 -5.00 -9.50 2.15
N LYS A 300 -5.13 -9.28 3.45
CA LYS A 300 -4.89 -7.97 4.08
C LYS A 300 -3.49 -7.43 3.79
N LEU A 301 -2.48 -8.31 3.82
CA LEU A 301 -1.09 -7.97 3.55
C LEU A 301 -0.92 -7.38 2.14
N VAL A 302 -1.42 -8.09 1.12
CA VAL A 302 -1.31 -7.64 -0.27
C VAL A 302 -2.19 -6.43 -0.53
N ASP A 303 -3.41 -6.38 0.00
CA ASP A 303 -4.31 -5.24 -0.13
C ASP A 303 -3.72 -3.97 0.50
N SER A 304 -2.97 -4.10 1.61
CA SER A 304 -2.25 -2.97 2.21
C SER A 304 -1.17 -2.40 1.30
N LEU A 305 -0.43 -3.27 0.59
CA LEU A 305 0.57 -2.82 -0.39
C LEU A 305 -0.09 -2.18 -1.61
N VAL A 306 -1.14 -2.79 -2.15
CA VAL A 306 -1.92 -2.23 -3.28
C VAL A 306 -2.44 -0.83 -2.93
N ASN A 307 -3.05 -0.67 -1.75
CA ASN A 307 -3.52 0.64 -1.28
C ASN A 307 -2.37 1.65 -1.15
N LYS A 308 -1.22 1.22 -0.65
CA LYS A 308 -0.05 2.10 -0.50
C LYS A 308 0.50 2.56 -1.83
N LEU A 309 0.56 1.66 -2.82
CA LEU A 309 0.98 1.99 -4.18
C LEU A 309 -0.04 2.87 -4.90
N TYR A 310 -1.32 2.67 -4.65
CA TYR A 310 -2.35 3.57 -5.17
C TYR A 310 -2.22 4.99 -4.59
N ASP A 311 -1.94 5.10 -3.28
CA ASP A 311 -1.66 6.41 -2.67
C ASP A 311 -0.45 7.09 -3.33
N TYR A 312 0.60 6.33 -3.63
CA TYR A 312 1.77 6.86 -4.31
C TYR A 312 1.45 7.28 -5.76
N ALA A 313 0.53 6.62 -6.42
CA ALA A 313 0.11 6.97 -7.77
C ALA A 313 -0.84 8.19 -7.79
N ASP A 314 -1.68 8.34 -6.77
CA ASP A 314 -2.69 9.40 -6.64
C ASP A 314 -2.07 10.71 -6.10
N ASP A 315 -1.27 10.59 -5.04
CA ASP A 315 -0.63 11.73 -4.37
C ASP A 315 0.76 12.08 -4.97
N GLY A 316 1.26 11.29 -5.94
CA GLY A 316 2.66 11.24 -6.37
C GLY A 316 3.47 10.28 -5.49
N ALA A 317 4.31 9.45 -6.11
CA ALA A 317 5.22 8.61 -5.35
C ALA A 317 6.19 9.49 -4.56
N PRO A 318 6.31 9.31 -3.23
CA PRO A 318 7.32 10.05 -2.50
C PRO A 318 8.71 9.58 -2.91
N MET A 319 9.60 10.51 -3.12
CA MET A 319 11.02 10.22 -3.11
C MET A 319 11.48 10.09 -1.66
N PHE A 320 12.21 9.03 -1.35
CA PHE A 320 12.87 8.90 -0.06
C PHE A 320 14.17 9.72 -0.10
N VAL A 321 14.27 10.70 0.77
CA VAL A 321 15.50 11.51 0.89
C VAL A 321 16.07 11.29 2.27
N SER A 322 17.21 10.62 2.33
CA SER A 322 18.01 10.43 3.55
C SER A 322 19.16 11.43 3.54
N PHE A 323 19.30 12.20 4.59
CA PHE A 323 20.36 13.20 4.74
C PHE A 323 21.17 12.91 5.99
N HIS A 324 22.47 12.72 5.79
CA HIS A 324 23.47 12.43 6.81
C HIS A 324 24.39 13.63 6.99
N THR A 325 24.53 14.10 8.23
CA THR A 325 25.31 15.33 8.51
C THR A 325 26.09 15.24 9.82
N GLY A 326 27.20 16.00 9.91
CA GLY A 326 27.99 16.11 11.14
C GLY A 326 27.30 16.86 12.30
N LYS A 327 26.27 17.72 12.03
CA LYS A 327 25.72 18.67 13.02
C LYS A 327 24.20 18.66 13.06
N LYS A 328 23.61 18.44 14.24
CA LYS A 328 22.14 18.42 14.47
C LYS A 328 21.41 19.67 14.00
N SER A 329 22.07 20.85 13.99
CA SER A 329 21.48 22.11 13.52
C SER A 329 21.26 22.12 12.00
N GLN A 330 22.06 21.40 11.24
CA GLN A 330 22.01 21.30 9.79
C GLN A 330 20.78 20.50 9.32
N VAL A 331 20.38 19.46 10.08
CA VAL A 331 19.14 18.71 9.82
C VAL A 331 17.92 19.62 9.73
N ARG A 332 17.76 20.58 10.66
CA ARG A 332 16.65 21.54 10.62
C ARG A 332 16.70 22.45 9.40
N THR A 333 17.91 22.85 9.03
CA THR A 333 18.11 23.71 7.86
C THR A 333 17.79 22.96 6.58
N PHE A 334 18.23 21.70 6.48
CA PHE A 334 17.94 20.82 5.35
C PHE A 334 16.43 20.59 5.18
N ILE A 335 15.70 20.24 6.25
CA ILE A 335 14.24 20.09 6.20
C ILE A 335 13.56 21.37 5.68
N LYS A 336 13.98 22.54 6.14
CA LYS A 336 13.42 23.81 5.66
C LYS A 336 13.76 24.08 4.19
N MET A 337 14.96 23.72 3.77
CA MET A 337 15.42 23.87 2.40
C MET A 337 14.59 22.99 1.46
N ILE A 338 14.42 21.70 1.77
CA ILE A 338 13.57 20.77 0.99
C ILE A 338 12.15 21.33 0.83
N ASN A 339 11.55 21.83 1.91
CA ASN A 339 10.20 22.40 1.86
C ASN A 339 10.10 23.72 1.08
N GLY A 340 11.23 24.34 0.77
CA GLY A 340 11.32 25.57 -0.02
C GLY A 340 11.59 25.35 -1.51
N LEU A 341 11.88 24.12 -1.93
CA LEU A 341 12.11 23.79 -3.34
C LEU A 341 10.81 23.93 -4.14
N LYS A 342 10.89 24.44 -5.35
CA LYS A 342 9.71 24.74 -6.19
C LYS A 342 8.93 23.49 -6.59
N ARG A 343 9.65 22.38 -6.79
CA ARG A 343 9.05 21.10 -7.19
C ARG A 343 8.42 20.34 -6.04
N VAL A 344 8.78 20.64 -4.80
CA VAL A 344 8.27 19.94 -3.63
C VAL A 344 6.88 20.45 -3.28
N THR A 345 5.88 19.60 -3.50
CA THR A 345 4.49 19.91 -3.13
C THR A 345 4.25 19.71 -1.64
N SER A 346 4.88 18.69 -1.05
CA SER A 346 4.86 18.45 0.40
C SER A 346 6.05 17.58 0.81
N SER A 347 6.40 17.61 2.09
CA SER A 347 7.35 16.67 2.66
C SER A 347 6.93 16.19 4.06
N LYS A 348 7.37 15.00 4.43
CA LYS A 348 7.10 14.42 5.74
C LYS A 348 8.36 13.79 6.29
N VAL A 349 8.79 14.22 7.47
CA VAL A 349 9.88 13.55 8.20
C VAL A 349 9.39 12.20 8.70
N ILE A 350 10.10 11.14 8.34
CA ILE A 350 9.81 9.76 8.71
C ILE A 350 10.64 9.38 9.95
N THR A 351 11.95 9.57 9.86
CA THR A 351 12.85 9.34 10.97
C THR A 351 13.77 10.54 11.17
N ARG A 352 14.14 10.76 12.41
CA ARG A 352 15.15 11.74 12.78
C ARG A 352 15.92 11.24 13.98
N ILE A 353 17.10 10.71 13.72
CA ILE A 353 17.99 10.14 14.74
C ILE A 353 19.29 10.94 14.75
N ASN A 354 19.57 11.57 15.89
CA ASN A 354 20.79 12.36 16.08
C ASN A 354 21.07 13.39 14.96
N LYS A 355 21.90 13.02 14.01
CA LYS A 355 22.41 13.84 12.91
C LYS A 355 21.81 13.46 11.56
N ASP A 356 20.93 12.48 11.54
CA ASP A 356 20.36 11.90 10.34
C ASP A 356 18.86 12.19 10.26
N VAL A 357 18.36 12.39 9.05
CA VAL A 357 16.94 12.53 8.77
C VAL A 357 16.58 11.79 7.49
N THR A 358 15.49 11.02 7.56
CA THR A 358 14.85 10.45 6.37
C THR A 358 13.48 11.10 6.17
N MET A 359 13.21 11.52 4.96
CA MET A 359 11.99 12.23 4.59
C MET A 359 11.31 11.57 3.40
N HIS A 360 9.99 11.62 3.38
CA HIS A 360 9.21 11.46 2.16
C HIS A 360 9.03 12.84 1.53
N VAL A 361 9.39 12.99 0.27
CA VAL A 361 9.28 14.23 -0.50
C VAL A 361 8.38 13.97 -1.71
N TYR A 362 7.32 14.75 -1.86
CA TYR A 362 6.30 14.59 -2.89
C TYR A 362 6.39 15.71 -3.92
N GLY A 363 5.95 15.40 -5.16
CA GLY A 363 5.93 16.36 -6.26
C GLY A 363 7.25 16.50 -7.02
N VAL A 364 8.22 15.69 -6.68
CA VAL A 364 9.60 15.77 -7.17
C VAL A 364 9.71 15.71 -8.71
N GLY A 365 8.91 14.85 -9.37
CA GLY A 365 9.01 14.61 -10.81
C GLY A 365 10.27 13.85 -11.18
N ASP A 366 11.04 14.40 -12.13
CA ASP A 366 12.32 13.84 -12.56
C ASP A 366 13.39 13.99 -11.47
N THR A 367 14.08 12.87 -11.16
CA THR A 367 15.06 12.82 -10.06
C THR A 367 16.30 13.68 -10.34
N ASP A 368 16.77 13.71 -11.57
CA ASP A 368 18.00 14.44 -11.91
C ASP A 368 17.75 15.94 -11.83
N VAL A 369 16.60 16.41 -12.33
CA VAL A 369 16.19 17.81 -12.24
C VAL A 369 15.91 18.25 -10.79
N PHE A 370 15.38 17.33 -9.97
CA PHE A 370 15.23 17.59 -8.53
C PHE A 370 16.57 17.71 -7.84
N LEU A 371 17.53 16.85 -8.20
CA LEU A 371 18.88 16.87 -7.63
C LEU A 371 19.61 18.17 -7.97
N GLU A 372 19.51 18.65 -9.20
CA GLU A 372 20.07 19.97 -9.60
C GLU A 372 19.48 21.10 -8.75
N GLU A 373 18.15 21.16 -8.59
CA GLU A 373 17.50 22.19 -7.77
C GLU A 373 17.91 22.09 -6.30
N LEU A 374 18.08 20.87 -5.79
CA LEU A 374 18.52 20.61 -4.43
C LEU A 374 19.97 21.05 -4.21
N GLU A 375 20.87 20.72 -5.11
CA GLU A 375 22.30 21.13 -5.06
C GLU A 375 22.43 22.64 -5.14
N ASP A 376 21.72 23.30 -6.04
CA ASP A 376 21.68 24.77 -6.14
C ASP A 376 21.23 25.39 -4.81
N ALA A 377 20.16 24.85 -4.22
CA ALA A 377 19.67 25.35 -2.93
C ALA A 377 20.65 25.07 -1.78
N PHE A 378 21.37 23.95 -1.83
CA PHE A 378 22.36 23.58 -0.83
C PHE A 378 23.57 24.53 -0.88
N TYR A 379 24.19 24.71 -2.04
CA TYR A 379 25.38 25.53 -2.20
C TYR A 379 25.14 27.03 -2.04
N THR A 380 23.91 27.50 -2.32
CA THR A 380 23.52 28.90 -2.07
C THR A 380 23.19 29.19 -0.59
N ASN A 381 22.97 28.16 0.22
CA ASN A 381 22.60 28.32 1.63
C ASN A 381 23.84 28.57 2.52
N ARG A 382 23.90 29.77 3.12
CA ARG A 382 25.02 30.19 3.99
C ARG A 382 25.33 29.20 5.13
N LYS A 383 24.38 28.38 5.57
CA LYS A 383 24.57 27.40 6.67
C LYS A 383 25.28 26.13 6.22
N PHE A 384 25.37 25.90 4.92
CA PHE A 384 26.10 24.78 4.34
C PHE A 384 27.43 25.20 3.69
N LYS A 385 27.82 26.49 3.83
CA LYS A 385 29.09 26.98 3.31
C LYS A 385 30.28 26.24 3.93
N GLY A 386 31.20 25.73 3.11
CA GLY A 386 32.34 24.90 3.53
C GLY A 386 31.96 23.42 3.71
N TYR A 387 30.90 22.98 3.06
CA TYR A 387 30.49 21.57 3.00
C TYR A 387 30.19 21.18 1.56
N ALA A 388 30.59 19.96 1.20
CA ALA A 388 30.19 19.30 -0.04
C ALA A 388 28.99 18.37 0.21
N LEU A 389 28.10 18.24 -0.81
CA LEU A 389 27.01 17.30 -0.82
C LEU A 389 27.36 16.16 -1.77
N SER A 390 27.37 14.93 -1.25
CA SER A 390 27.61 13.70 -2.04
C SER A 390 26.31 12.93 -2.19
N PRO A 391 25.58 13.07 -3.32
CA PRO A 391 24.35 12.34 -3.57
C PRO A 391 24.64 10.94 -4.08
N ALA A 392 23.86 9.96 -3.60
CA ALA A 392 23.81 8.61 -4.14
C ALA A 392 22.34 8.27 -4.44
N GLN A 393 22.05 7.86 -5.68
CA GLN A 393 20.74 7.37 -6.03
C GLN A 393 20.55 5.95 -5.51
N THR A 394 19.45 5.72 -4.81
CA THR A 394 19.00 4.40 -4.36
C THR A 394 17.73 4.00 -5.10
N GLY A 395 17.34 2.73 -5.06
CA GLY A 395 16.21 2.23 -5.88
C GLY A 395 14.86 2.97 -5.72
N GLU A 396 14.66 3.73 -4.64
CA GLU A 396 13.45 4.51 -4.38
C GLU A 396 13.72 5.95 -3.91
N GLY A 397 14.98 6.43 -3.97
CA GLY A 397 15.28 7.76 -3.46
C GLY A 397 16.72 8.21 -3.55
N LEU A 398 17.04 9.20 -2.75
CA LEU A 398 18.36 9.83 -2.66
C LEU A 398 18.93 9.65 -1.25
N GLU A 399 20.16 9.21 -1.18
CA GLU A 399 20.98 9.27 0.01
C GLU A 399 21.99 10.41 -0.16
N LEU A 400 22.02 11.33 0.78
CA LEU A 400 22.77 12.58 0.71
C LEU A 400 23.75 12.63 1.89
N ASN A 401 25.02 12.53 1.63
CA ASN A 401 26.07 12.65 2.61
C ASN A 401 26.66 14.06 2.55
N MET A 402 26.83 14.69 3.70
CA MET A 402 27.44 16.00 3.82
C MET A 402 28.81 15.89 4.49
N GLU A 403 29.84 16.31 3.80
CA GLU A 403 31.23 16.26 4.22
C GLU A 403 31.78 17.69 4.33
N GLU A 404 32.81 17.92 5.18
CA GLU A 404 33.54 19.18 5.21
C GLU A 404 34.48 19.24 3.99
N ASP A 405 34.44 20.37 3.23
CA ASP A 405 35.33 20.63 2.08
C ASP A 405 36.80 20.72 2.51
#